data_05ca71f5c93115ac93d11cbd181fa13a
#
_entry.id   05ca71f5c93115ac93d11cbd181fa13a
#
_cell.length_a   1.000
_cell.length_b   1.000
_cell.length_c   1.000
_cell.angle_alpha   90.00
_cell.angle_beta   90.00
_cell.angle_gamma   90.00
#
_symmetry.space_group_name_H-M   'P 1'
#
loop_
_entity.id
_entity.type
_entity.pdbx_description
1 polymer ?
#
loop_
_entity_poly.entity_id
_entity_poly.type
_entity_poly.pdbx_seq_one_letter_code
_entity_poly.pdbx_strand_id
1 'polypeptide(L)'
;AIGGNKLKKFPTILFKTNSQVSALGLNGNGIEEIPKGTFSASKYSYMMKTFDLTYNHLSKLPDDFNGKNMPFLYGVDVSNNRFTEVPTGPMDAATLTVYAVRSQRDENGNRLLRKWPSNISLCPSLRQFCIGGNDLRKITDTISSYIIVFEIKDNPNISLNLSNVCNMIKAGAYLLIYDPEQDIRGCDYVK
;
A
#
# COMPACT_ATOMS: atom_id res chain seq x y z
N ALA A 1 -12.46 0.23 15.44
CA ALA A 1 -11.74 1.39 14.91
C ALA A 1 -11.42 2.34 16.06
N ILE A 2 -10.22 2.92 16.04
CA ILE A 2 -9.71 3.88 17.03
C ILE A 2 -9.14 5.13 16.30
N GLY A 3 -9.71 5.47 15.16
CA GLY A 3 -9.29 6.61 14.34
C GLY A 3 -9.60 7.97 14.99
N GLY A 4 -8.79 8.99 14.67
CA GLY A 4 -9.03 10.36 15.09
C GLY A 4 -8.80 10.67 16.57
N ASN A 5 -8.06 9.84 17.31
CA ASN A 5 -7.91 9.95 18.78
C ASN A 5 -6.59 10.59 19.24
N LYS A 6 -5.79 11.14 18.34
CA LYS A 6 -4.50 11.75 18.67
C LYS A 6 -3.53 10.82 19.42
N LEU A 7 -3.62 9.52 19.16
CA LEU A 7 -2.66 8.56 19.65
C LEU A 7 -1.30 8.80 18.97
N LYS A 8 -0.31 9.20 19.74
CA LYS A 8 1.05 9.36 19.19
C LYS A 8 1.83 8.06 19.09
N LYS A 9 1.37 7.01 19.80
CA LYS A 9 2.02 5.71 19.85
C LYS A 9 1.08 4.61 19.35
N PHE A 10 1.66 3.64 18.66
CA PHE A 10 0.94 2.45 18.22
C PHE A 10 0.48 1.62 19.44
N PRO A 11 -0.78 1.16 19.51
CA PRO A 11 -1.34 0.47 20.66
C PRO A 11 -0.91 -1.00 20.72
N THR A 12 0.36 -1.27 21.06
CA THR A 12 0.94 -2.63 21.12
C THR A 12 0.21 -3.55 22.08
N ILE A 13 -0.53 -3.00 23.06
CA ILE A 13 -1.31 -3.78 24.02
C ILE A 13 -2.33 -4.70 23.34
N LEU A 14 -2.87 -4.29 22.18
CA LEU A 14 -3.82 -5.10 21.41
C LEU A 14 -3.22 -6.42 20.90
N PHE A 15 -1.89 -6.48 20.82
CA PHE A 15 -1.15 -7.67 20.36
C PHE A 15 -0.54 -8.47 21.52
N LYS A 16 -0.61 -7.95 22.76
CA LYS A 16 -0.12 -8.61 23.96
C LYS A 16 -1.21 -9.34 24.73
N THR A 17 -2.42 -8.79 24.68
CA THR A 17 -3.59 -9.34 25.36
C THR A 17 -4.42 -10.18 24.40
N ASN A 18 -5.25 -11.07 24.93
CA ASN A 18 -6.13 -11.91 24.13
C ASN A 18 -7.13 -11.06 23.34
N SER A 19 -6.75 -10.59 22.18
CA SER A 19 -7.64 -9.85 21.32
C SER A 19 -7.97 -10.67 20.07
N GLN A 20 -9.26 -10.80 19.78
CA GLN A 20 -9.75 -11.39 18.54
C GLN A 20 -9.84 -10.32 17.43
N VAL A 21 -8.92 -9.36 17.45
CA VAL A 21 -8.89 -8.28 16.45
C VAL A 21 -8.40 -8.83 15.13
N SER A 22 -9.24 -8.73 14.11
CA SER A 22 -8.88 -9.07 12.73
C SER A 22 -8.80 -7.83 11.81
N ALA A 23 -9.35 -6.70 12.25
CA ALA A 23 -9.31 -5.44 11.53
C ALA A 23 -8.97 -4.31 12.50
N LEU A 24 -7.95 -3.51 12.16
CA LEU A 24 -7.50 -2.41 13.00
C LEU A 24 -7.48 -1.10 12.22
N GLY A 25 -8.37 -0.19 12.59
CA GLY A 25 -8.40 1.19 12.09
C GLY A 25 -7.76 2.14 13.08
N LEU A 26 -6.64 2.75 12.68
CA LEU A 26 -5.84 3.73 13.46
C LEU A 26 -5.61 5.02 12.69
N ASN A 27 -6.47 5.31 11.72
CA ASN A 27 -6.35 6.50 10.87
C ASN A 27 -6.38 7.81 11.68
N GLY A 28 -5.59 8.79 11.27
CA GLY A 28 -5.62 10.14 11.84
C GLY A 28 -5.17 10.24 13.30
N ASN A 29 -4.13 9.50 13.70
CA ASN A 29 -3.66 9.48 15.09
C ASN A 29 -2.30 10.16 15.33
N GLY A 30 -1.54 10.47 14.30
CA GLY A 30 -0.20 11.02 14.45
C GLY A 30 0.85 10.00 14.92
N ILE A 31 0.64 8.72 14.62
CA ILE A 31 1.57 7.64 14.98
C ILE A 31 2.83 7.76 14.12
N GLU A 32 3.99 7.80 14.76
CA GLU A 32 5.29 7.96 14.09
C GLU A 32 5.98 6.62 13.81
N GLU A 33 5.73 5.62 14.65
CA GLU A 33 6.33 4.29 14.51
C GLU A 33 5.44 3.17 15.01
N ILE A 34 5.63 1.98 14.45
CA ILE A 34 5.16 0.72 14.99
C ILE A 34 6.38 0.01 15.58
N PRO A 35 6.42 -0.29 16.89
CA PRO A 35 7.59 -0.90 17.51
C PRO A 35 7.96 -2.26 16.90
N LYS A 36 9.25 -2.48 16.68
CA LYS A 36 9.79 -3.78 16.25
C LYS A 36 9.36 -4.89 17.23
N GLY A 37 9.03 -6.05 16.70
CA GLY A 37 8.61 -7.19 17.49
C GLY A 37 7.14 -7.17 17.90
N THR A 38 6.37 -6.15 17.49
CA THR A 38 4.94 -6.06 17.81
C THR A 38 4.16 -7.29 17.33
N PHE A 39 4.46 -7.76 16.12
CA PHE A 39 3.72 -8.85 15.48
C PHE A 39 4.38 -10.20 15.73
N SER A 40 5.70 -10.29 15.69
CA SER A 40 6.42 -11.55 15.91
C SER A 40 6.36 -12.05 17.37
N ALA A 41 6.26 -11.13 18.32
CA ALA A 41 6.09 -11.48 19.73
C ALA A 41 4.63 -11.81 20.10
N SER A 42 3.69 -11.59 19.21
CA SER A 42 2.27 -11.79 19.45
C SER A 42 1.79 -13.14 18.91
N LYS A 43 1.15 -13.92 19.75
CA LYS A 43 0.43 -15.12 19.32
C LYS A 43 -0.94 -14.84 18.66
N TYR A 44 -1.34 -13.57 18.55
CA TYR A 44 -2.64 -13.16 17.99
C TYR A 44 -2.51 -12.44 16.64
N SER A 45 -1.33 -12.00 16.25
CA SER A 45 -1.10 -11.28 14.99
C SER A 45 -1.54 -12.08 13.76
N TYR A 46 -1.49 -13.40 13.80
CA TYR A 46 -1.92 -14.27 12.69
C TYR A 46 -3.40 -14.09 12.30
N MET A 47 -4.24 -13.56 13.21
CA MET A 47 -5.66 -13.31 12.92
C MET A 47 -5.91 -12.02 12.14
N MET A 48 -4.89 -11.16 12.01
CA MET A 48 -5.04 -9.87 11.35
C MET A 48 -5.30 -10.03 9.86
N LYS A 49 -6.32 -9.30 9.40
CA LYS A 49 -6.74 -9.26 7.99
C LYS A 49 -6.57 -7.88 7.38
N THR A 50 -6.87 -6.82 8.14
CA THR A 50 -6.82 -5.47 7.60
C THR A 50 -6.23 -4.47 8.55
N PHE A 51 -5.47 -3.51 7.98
CA PHE A 51 -4.98 -2.31 8.67
C PHE A 51 -5.36 -1.06 7.88
N ASP A 52 -6.02 -0.13 8.54
CA ASP A 52 -6.12 1.26 8.13
C ASP A 52 -5.19 2.09 9.01
N LEU A 53 -4.05 2.47 8.45
CA LEU A 53 -3.00 3.29 9.06
C LEU A 53 -2.91 4.67 8.42
N THR A 54 -3.94 5.07 7.67
CA THR A 54 -3.95 6.34 6.93
C THR A 54 -3.83 7.55 7.85
N TYR A 55 -3.30 8.65 7.30
CA TYR A 55 -3.17 9.93 8.03
C TYR A 55 -2.42 9.80 9.35
N ASN A 56 -1.25 9.15 9.31
CA ASN A 56 -0.29 9.08 10.40
C ASN A 56 1.06 9.67 9.95
N HIS A 57 2.11 9.50 10.75
CA HIS A 57 3.45 10.00 10.44
C HIS A 57 4.46 8.85 10.25
N LEU A 58 3.99 7.69 9.79
CA LEU A 58 4.83 6.52 9.57
C LEU A 58 5.79 6.74 8.39
N SER A 59 7.06 6.46 8.58
CA SER A 59 8.07 6.45 7.52
C SER A 59 8.57 5.06 7.16
N LYS A 60 8.26 4.07 8.00
CA LYS A 60 8.58 2.65 7.80
C LYS A 60 7.58 1.76 8.52
N LEU A 61 7.44 0.52 8.06
CA LEU A 61 6.84 -0.57 8.82
C LEU A 61 7.95 -1.43 9.42
N PRO A 62 7.76 -2.04 10.61
CA PRO A 62 8.77 -2.94 11.17
C PRO A 62 8.90 -4.22 10.32
N ASP A 63 10.06 -4.87 10.36
CA ASP A 63 10.36 -6.07 9.58
C ASP A 63 9.38 -7.23 9.85
N ASP A 64 8.78 -7.26 11.04
CA ASP A 64 7.79 -8.25 11.43
C ASP A 64 6.34 -7.92 11.00
N PHE A 65 6.12 -6.80 10.30
CA PHE A 65 4.87 -6.52 9.59
C PHE A 65 4.88 -7.23 8.24
N ASN A 66 4.65 -8.52 8.24
CA ASN A 66 4.79 -9.36 7.05
C ASN A 66 3.85 -10.56 7.05
N GLY A 67 3.78 -11.29 5.93
CA GLY A 67 2.92 -12.45 5.75
C GLY A 67 3.26 -13.63 6.66
N LYS A 68 4.51 -13.74 7.13
CA LYS A 68 4.90 -14.80 8.08
C LYS A 68 4.17 -14.66 9.42
N ASN A 69 4.03 -13.43 9.91
CA ASN A 69 3.36 -13.14 11.18
C ASN A 69 1.85 -12.91 11.02
N MET A 70 1.42 -12.52 9.81
CA MET A 70 0.03 -12.20 9.48
C MET A 70 -0.38 -12.90 8.16
N PRO A 71 -0.49 -14.24 8.14
CA PRO A 71 -0.72 -15.02 6.91
C PRO A 71 -2.09 -14.78 6.26
N PHE A 72 -3.04 -14.18 6.99
CA PHE A 72 -4.37 -13.84 6.47
C PHE A 72 -4.53 -12.35 6.14
N LEU A 73 -3.41 -11.61 6.07
CA LEU A 73 -3.42 -10.20 5.73
C LEU A 73 -4.00 -10.00 4.32
N TYR A 74 -5.16 -9.32 4.28
CA TYR A 74 -5.95 -9.12 3.07
C TYR A 74 -5.83 -7.70 2.53
N GLY A 75 -5.85 -6.69 3.42
CA GLY A 75 -5.85 -5.29 3.05
C GLY A 75 -5.01 -4.42 3.97
N VAL A 76 -4.20 -3.54 3.35
CA VAL A 76 -3.38 -2.56 4.07
C VAL A 76 -3.53 -1.21 3.37
N ASP A 77 -3.86 -0.19 4.14
CA ASP A 77 -3.83 1.20 3.69
C ASP A 77 -2.89 2.02 4.59
N VAL A 78 -1.78 2.47 3.99
CA VAL A 78 -0.78 3.35 4.61
C VAL A 78 -0.74 4.73 3.94
N SER A 79 -1.81 5.12 3.24
CA SER A 79 -1.89 6.40 2.55
C SER A 79 -1.77 7.59 3.52
N ASN A 80 -1.29 8.72 3.01
CA ASN A 80 -1.10 9.93 3.80
C ASN A 80 -0.19 9.73 5.02
N ASN A 81 1.00 9.19 4.76
CA ASN A 81 2.09 8.99 5.70
C ASN A 81 3.39 9.60 5.11
N ARG A 82 4.56 9.16 5.57
CA ARG A 82 5.88 9.71 5.22
C ARG A 82 6.81 8.68 4.58
N PHE A 83 6.29 7.69 3.88
CA PHE A 83 7.11 6.68 3.22
C PHE A 83 7.85 7.26 2.01
N THR A 84 9.13 6.95 1.88
CA THR A 84 9.95 7.30 0.70
C THR A 84 9.95 6.19 -0.35
N GLU A 85 9.55 4.99 0.03
CA GLU A 85 9.37 3.81 -0.81
C GLU A 85 8.19 2.98 -0.32
N VAL A 86 7.64 2.13 -1.18
CA VAL A 86 6.52 1.25 -0.80
C VAL A 86 7.01 0.20 0.20
N PRO A 87 6.39 0.09 1.39
CA PRO A 87 6.74 -0.98 2.32
C PRO A 87 6.45 -2.36 1.71
N THR A 88 7.47 -3.22 1.61
CA THR A 88 7.35 -4.53 0.96
C THR A 88 6.89 -5.65 1.89
N GLY A 89 7.00 -5.48 3.21
CA GLY A 89 6.59 -6.50 4.18
C GLY A 89 5.17 -7.03 3.99
N PRO A 90 4.13 -6.19 3.80
CA PRO A 90 2.78 -6.67 3.53
C PRO A 90 2.67 -7.56 2.28
N MET A 91 3.55 -7.34 1.30
CA MET A 91 3.53 -8.06 0.01
C MET A 91 3.94 -9.53 0.13
N ASP A 92 4.56 -9.94 1.24
CA ASP A 92 4.87 -11.34 1.55
C ASP A 92 3.60 -12.14 1.96
N ALA A 93 2.49 -11.48 2.24
CA ALA A 93 1.25 -12.17 2.56
C ALA A 93 0.58 -12.70 1.29
N ALA A 94 0.46 -14.02 1.18
CA ALA A 94 -0.15 -14.67 0.01
C ALA A 94 -1.61 -14.28 -0.22
N THR A 95 -2.29 -13.72 0.79
CA THR A 95 -3.69 -13.30 0.75
C THR A 95 -3.88 -11.81 0.51
N LEU A 96 -2.80 -11.02 0.41
CA LEU A 96 -2.90 -9.57 0.21
C LEU A 96 -3.60 -9.25 -1.12
N THR A 97 -4.77 -8.65 -1.02
CA THR A 97 -5.64 -8.33 -2.16
C THR A 97 -5.75 -6.84 -2.43
N VAL A 98 -5.73 -6.02 -1.37
CA VAL A 98 -5.84 -4.58 -1.46
C VAL A 98 -4.64 -3.92 -0.77
N TYR A 99 -3.91 -3.09 -1.52
CA TYR A 99 -2.80 -2.32 -0.98
C TYR A 99 -2.86 -0.87 -1.45
N ALA A 100 -2.85 0.06 -0.52
CA ALA A 100 -2.86 1.49 -0.81
C ALA A 100 -1.71 2.22 -0.11
N VAL A 101 -0.98 3.03 -0.90
CA VAL A 101 0.20 3.81 -0.47
C VAL A 101 0.15 5.21 -1.10
N ARG A 102 -1.02 5.86 -1.04
CA ARG A 102 -1.24 7.17 -1.66
C ARG A 102 -0.58 8.30 -0.89
N SER A 103 -0.25 9.37 -1.58
CA SER A 103 0.00 10.70 -1.00
C SER A 103 1.00 10.70 0.14
N GLN A 104 2.19 10.16 -0.09
CA GLN A 104 3.27 10.22 0.89
C GLN A 104 3.91 11.61 0.88
N ARG A 105 3.85 12.30 2.02
CA ARG A 105 4.26 13.71 2.14
C ARG A 105 5.11 13.94 3.38
N ASP A 106 6.04 14.91 3.28
CA ASP A 106 6.68 15.50 4.47
C ASP A 106 5.74 16.53 5.14
N GLU A 107 6.22 17.15 6.19
CA GLU A 107 5.50 18.19 6.93
C GLU A 107 5.25 19.48 6.13
N ASN A 108 6.04 19.70 5.07
CA ASN A 108 5.91 20.83 4.15
C ASN A 108 5.02 20.51 2.94
N GLY A 109 4.47 19.29 2.87
CA GLY A 109 3.64 18.82 1.77
C GLY A 109 4.41 18.31 0.55
N ASN A 110 5.75 18.20 0.62
CA ASN A 110 6.55 17.68 -0.49
C ASN A 110 6.32 16.17 -0.67
N ARG A 111 6.26 15.73 -1.93
CA ARG A 111 6.10 14.31 -2.29
C ARG A 111 7.36 13.52 -1.95
N LEU A 112 7.22 12.46 -1.19
CA LEU A 112 8.35 11.66 -0.71
C LEU A 112 8.57 10.38 -1.51
N LEU A 113 7.48 9.69 -1.91
CA LEU A 113 7.57 8.37 -2.52
C LEU A 113 7.88 8.50 -4.01
N ARG A 114 9.06 7.98 -4.40
CA ARG A 114 9.60 8.08 -5.76
C ARG A 114 9.96 6.75 -6.39
N LYS A 115 10.07 5.68 -5.57
CA LYS A 115 10.50 4.36 -6.03
C LYS A 115 9.32 3.42 -6.23
N TRP A 116 9.32 2.73 -7.35
CA TRP A 116 8.44 1.61 -7.62
C TRP A 116 8.89 0.37 -6.83
N PRO A 117 7.97 -0.40 -6.24
CA PRO A 117 8.31 -1.64 -5.55
C PRO A 117 8.62 -2.75 -6.56
N SER A 118 9.86 -3.19 -6.66
CA SER A 118 10.31 -4.22 -7.61
C SER A 118 9.61 -5.58 -7.45
N ASN A 119 9.02 -5.85 -6.30
CA ASN A 119 8.43 -7.16 -5.97
C ASN A 119 6.93 -7.24 -6.21
N ILE A 120 6.28 -6.21 -6.75
CA ILE A 120 4.82 -6.19 -6.88
C ILE A 120 4.28 -7.27 -7.81
N SER A 121 5.07 -7.67 -8.81
CA SER A 121 4.75 -8.78 -9.71
C SER A 121 4.70 -10.14 -9.01
N LEU A 122 5.27 -10.25 -7.82
CA LEU A 122 5.30 -11.48 -7.01
C LEU A 122 4.11 -11.61 -6.05
N CYS A 123 3.15 -10.68 -6.10
CA CYS A 123 1.95 -10.69 -5.26
C CYS A 123 0.75 -11.26 -6.03
N PRO A 124 0.58 -12.60 -6.09
CA PRO A 124 -0.41 -13.21 -6.99
C PRO A 124 -1.86 -12.94 -6.60
N SER A 125 -2.11 -12.58 -5.36
CA SER A 125 -3.45 -12.26 -4.86
C SER A 125 -3.78 -10.77 -4.92
N LEU A 126 -2.82 -9.90 -5.24
CA LEU A 126 -3.05 -8.47 -5.30
C LEU A 126 -3.97 -8.13 -6.48
N ARG A 127 -5.13 -7.53 -6.17
CA ARG A 127 -6.15 -7.13 -7.13
C ARG A 127 -6.32 -5.63 -7.23
N GLN A 128 -6.09 -4.94 -6.14
CA GLN A 128 -6.17 -3.48 -6.09
C GLN A 128 -4.88 -2.91 -5.54
N PHE A 129 -4.22 -2.09 -6.36
CA PHE A 129 -3.03 -1.35 -5.95
C PHE A 129 -3.22 0.13 -6.22
N CYS A 130 -3.16 0.93 -5.16
CA CYS A 130 -3.41 2.36 -5.21
C CYS A 130 -2.18 3.13 -4.72
N ILE A 131 -1.52 3.85 -5.64
CA ILE A 131 -0.26 4.55 -5.38
C ILE A 131 -0.29 6.00 -5.91
N GLY A 132 -1.49 6.53 -6.11
CA GLY A 132 -1.69 7.91 -6.56
C GLY A 132 -1.15 8.96 -5.60
N GLY A 133 -1.00 10.19 -6.08
CA GLY A 133 -0.57 11.32 -5.24
C GLY A 133 0.90 11.31 -4.84
N ASN A 134 1.77 10.59 -5.52
CA ASN A 134 3.20 10.48 -5.22
C ASN A 134 4.10 11.16 -6.28
N ASP A 135 5.39 10.92 -6.26
CA ASP A 135 6.36 11.39 -7.26
C ASP A 135 7.05 10.21 -7.94
N LEU A 136 6.26 9.19 -8.29
CA LEU A 136 6.77 8.05 -9.05
C LEU A 136 7.29 8.53 -10.42
N ARG A 137 8.37 7.91 -10.86
CA ARG A 137 9.01 8.24 -12.13
C ARG A 137 8.91 7.07 -13.10
N LYS A 138 9.93 6.84 -13.91
CA LYS A 138 9.94 5.77 -14.89
C LYS A 138 9.82 4.40 -14.23
N ILE A 139 8.77 3.66 -14.58
CA ILE A 139 8.55 2.27 -14.20
C ILE A 139 8.97 1.40 -15.39
N THR A 140 9.99 0.57 -15.17
CA THR A 140 10.51 -0.35 -16.19
C THR A 140 9.96 -1.77 -16.04
N ASP A 141 9.39 -2.07 -14.88
CA ASP A 141 8.84 -3.37 -14.56
C ASP A 141 7.53 -3.62 -15.30
N THR A 142 7.26 -4.88 -15.61
CA THR A 142 5.97 -5.29 -16.15
C THR A 142 4.90 -5.17 -15.07
N ILE A 143 3.81 -4.48 -15.38
CA ILE A 143 2.68 -4.37 -14.46
C ILE A 143 1.97 -5.73 -14.39
N SER A 144 1.70 -6.18 -13.17
CA SER A 144 1.05 -7.46 -12.95
C SER A 144 -0.37 -7.50 -13.55
N SER A 145 -0.65 -8.52 -14.35
CA SER A 145 -2.00 -8.79 -14.87
C SER A 145 -2.99 -9.28 -13.81
N TYR A 146 -2.53 -9.61 -12.62
CA TYR A 146 -3.41 -9.95 -11.49
C TYR A 146 -4.08 -8.72 -10.87
N ILE A 147 -3.48 -7.55 -11.00
CA ILE A 147 -4.08 -6.28 -10.56
C ILE A 147 -5.23 -5.95 -11.52
N ILE A 148 -6.42 -5.73 -10.99
CA ILE A 148 -7.62 -5.35 -11.76
C ILE A 148 -8.06 -3.91 -11.51
N VAL A 149 -7.57 -3.30 -10.42
CA VAL A 149 -7.71 -1.86 -10.13
C VAL A 149 -6.34 -1.29 -9.86
N PHE A 150 -5.88 -0.42 -10.74
CA PHE A 150 -4.58 0.23 -10.62
C PHE A 150 -4.75 1.74 -10.63
N GLU A 151 -4.45 2.39 -9.52
CA GLU A 151 -4.54 3.83 -9.37
C GLU A 151 -3.16 4.47 -9.28
N ILE A 152 -2.83 5.30 -10.26
CA ILE A 152 -1.56 6.02 -10.40
C ILE A 152 -1.74 7.52 -10.58
N LYS A 153 -2.97 8.03 -10.57
CA LYS A 153 -3.23 9.46 -10.77
C LYS A 153 -2.41 10.34 -9.81
N ASP A 154 -2.22 11.60 -10.17
CA ASP A 154 -1.44 12.57 -9.40
C ASP A 154 0.00 12.08 -9.10
N ASN A 155 0.64 11.46 -10.13
CA ASN A 155 2.06 11.21 -10.22
C ASN A 155 2.57 11.93 -11.47
N PRO A 156 2.93 13.22 -11.41
CA PRO A 156 3.15 14.05 -12.60
C PRO A 156 4.34 13.61 -13.46
N ASN A 157 5.29 12.89 -12.86
CA ASN A 157 6.52 12.46 -13.54
C ASN A 157 6.51 10.98 -13.92
N ILE A 158 5.36 10.30 -13.78
CA ILE A 158 5.29 8.87 -14.05
C ILE A 158 5.40 8.56 -15.54
N SER A 159 6.16 7.53 -15.87
CA SER A 159 6.23 6.95 -17.20
C SER A 159 6.21 5.44 -17.09
N LEU A 160 5.27 4.77 -17.76
CA LEU A 160 5.15 3.30 -17.72
C LEU A 160 4.60 2.75 -19.03
N ASN A 161 4.81 1.44 -19.23
CA ASN A 161 4.29 0.70 -20.38
C ASN A 161 3.24 -0.32 -19.91
N LEU A 162 2.05 -0.28 -20.51
CA LEU A 162 0.92 -1.15 -20.21
C LEU A 162 0.58 -2.14 -21.33
N SER A 163 1.48 -2.38 -22.29
CA SER A 163 1.22 -3.26 -23.43
C SER A 163 0.74 -4.65 -23.03
N ASN A 164 1.24 -5.20 -21.92
CA ASN A 164 0.88 -6.52 -21.42
C ASN A 164 -0.54 -6.60 -20.82
N VAL A 165 -1.15 -5.48 -20.43
CA VAL A 165 -2.52 -5.43 -19.87
C VAL A 165 -3.50 -4.66 -20.75
N CYS A 166 -3.04 -4.15 -21.89
CA CYS A 166 -3.85 -3.30 -22.78
C CYS A 166 -5.16 -3.95 -23.22
N ASN A 167 -5.15 -5.23 -23.56
CA ASN A 167 -6.38 -5.95 -23.93
C ASN A 167 -7.37 -6.07 -22.77
N MET A 168 -6.88 -6.19 -21.54
CA MET A 168 -7.71 -6.23 -20.34
C MET A 168 -8.34 -4.86 -20.07
N ILE A 169 -7.58 -3.78 -20.27
CA ILE A 169 -8.11 -2.39 -20.17
C ILE A 169 -9.20 -2.20 -21.20
N LYS A 170 -8.96 -2.57 -22.46
CA LYS A 170 -9.96 -2.48 -23.56
C LYS A 170 -11.23 -3.26 -23.27
N ALA A 171 -11.09 -4.45 -22.69
CA ALA A 171 -12.22 -5.31 -22.33
C ALA A 171 -12.95 -4.86 -21.05
N GLY A 172 -12.50 -3.81 -20.36
CA GLY A 172 -13.04 -3.36 -19.08
C GLY A 172 -12.75 -4.31 -17.90
N ALA A 173 -11.84 -5.26 -18.08
CA ALA A 173 -11.42 -6.18 -17.03
C ALA A 173 -10.26 -5.64 -16.17
N TYR A 174 -9.76 -4.46 -16.51
CA TYR A 174 -8.68 -3.77 -15.81
C TYR A 174 -9.03 -2.29 -15.71
N LEU A 175 -9.25 -1.79 -14.49
CA LEU A 175 -9.53 -0.39 -14.23
C LEU A 175 -8.23 0.37 -13.96
N LEU A 176 -7.83 1.21 -14.90
CA LEU A 176 -6.73 2.16 -14.71
C LEU A 176 -7.29 3.52 -14.29
N ILE A 177 -6.79 4.06 -13.18
CA ILE A 177 -7.12 5.41 -12.69
C ILE A 177 -5.86 6.26 -12.80
N TYR A 178 -5.86 7.19 -13.75
CA TYR A 178 -4.70 7.99 -14.16
C TYR A 178 -5.10 9.41 -14.55
N ASP A 179 -4.12 10.28 -14.80
CA ASP A 179 -4.34 11.61 -15.36
C ASP A 179 -3.93 11.64 -16.84
N PRO A 180 -4.66 12.38 -17.70
CA PRO A 180 -4.41 12.40 -19.15
C PRO A 180 -3.00 12.84 -19.55
N GLU A 181 -2.31 13.62 -18.72
CA GLU A 181 -0.97 14.15 -18.95
C GLU A 181 0.15 13.15 -18.62
N GLN A 182 -0.17 12.01 -18.01
CA GLN A 182 0.82 11.01 -17.65
C GLN A 182 1.35 10.26 -18.86
N ASP A 183 2.66 9.97 -18.87
CA ASP A 183 3.31 9.24 -19.98
C ASP A 183 3.02 7.73 -19.89
N ILE A 184 1.86 7.34 -20.39
CA ILE A 184 1.42 5.94 -20.44
C ILE A 184 1.52 5.42 -21.86
N ARG A 185 2.28 4.35 -22.06
CA ARG A 185 2.60 3.77 -23.37
C ARG A 185 2.08 2.35 -23.52
N GLY A 186 2.08 1.86 -24.75
CA GLY A 186 1.76 0.47 -25.08
C GLY A 186 0.27 0.16 -25.09
N CYS A 187 -0.59 1.18 -25.01
CA CYS A 187 -2.03 1.01 -25.09
C CYS A 187 -2.70 2.23 -25.71
N ASP A 188 -3.14 2.14 -26.97
CA ASP A 188 -3.74 3.25 -27.72
C ASP A 188 -5.10 3.72 -27.20
N TYR A 189 -5.71 2.95 -26.28
CA TYR A 189 -7.00 3.27 -25.64
C TYR A 189 -6.86 4.07 -24.36
N VAL A 190 -5.63 4.27 -23.90
CA VAL A 190 -5.29 5.07 -22.72
C VAL A 190 -4.78 6.41 -23.23
N LYS A 191 -5.68 7.39 -23.35
CA LYS A 191 -5.38 8.78 -23.72
C LYS A 191 -6.24 9.74 -22.91
#